data_66cb9c8007994b7d9b0ed95b2161ae31
#
_entry.id   66cb9c8007994b7d9b0ed95b2161ae31
#
_cell.length_a   1.000
_cell.length_b   1.000
_cell.length_c   1.000
_cell.angle_alpha   90.00
_cell.angle_beta   90.00
_cell.angle_gamma   90.00
#
_symmetry.space_group_name_H-M   'P 1'
#
loop_
_entity.id
_entity.type
_entity.pdbx_description
1 polymer ?
#
loop_
_entity_poly.entity_id
_entity_poly.type
_entity_poly.pdbx_seq_one_letter_code
_entity_poly.pdbx_strand_id
1 'polypeptide(L)'
;MQAKPHIAVVGAGIVGICSAYFLNKSGFQVTLIDKKEPGSMTSFGHACTFADYACVPVNSPDLFKEIPSMLLRSDGPLAVDFFHVLKNINWVTQFLQNCTTKKVNYISNSLGNLLSNASISYDEIFSDLNVSEYIKNEEALYLYQNENEFLKAKITNELRKRNGVKLKTLSKKEILDLEPSLAPIFYNGQIFTGSRHTTNPSMISKKIFESFINSGGSFIQCEVEGIISEDTLITLKYNSGEHKYEKVIVCAGSWSNDLSKKFGDNFPLDTERGYHVMFDNHGLINRPIGWSQSGFYLVQLEEGLRAAGTVEIAGLHKPENKKRTKMIEEQARKLLPNLKDVKSTWMGFRPTLPDSLPVIGPSKINKNIIYGFGHQHIGWTLGAVTGKIINSICNDRVPNINIEPFSPSRFN
;
A
#
# COMPACT_ATOMS: atom_id res chain seq x y z
N MET A 1 27.80 -27.48 -2.64
CA MET A 1 27.17 -26.17 -2.28
C MET A 1 26.58 -26.33 -0.89
N GLN A 2 26.87 -25.44 0.05
CA GLN A 2 26.16 -25.43 1.33
C GLN A 2 24.66 -25.18 1.06
N ALA A 3 23.77 -25.89 1.78
CA ALA A 3 22.34 -25.65 1.71
C ALA A 3 22.07 -24.20 2.11
N LYS A 4 21.22 -23.53 1.33
CA LYS A 4 20.81 -22.16 1.69
C LYS A 4 19.93 -22.16 2.94
N PRO A 5 19.98 -21.08 3.74
CA PRO A 5 19.15 -20.94 4.95
C PRO A 5 17.68 -21.18 4.72
N HIS A 6 17.00 -21.79 5.71
CA HIS A 6 15.54 -21.86 5.75
C HIS A 6 14.97 -20.54 6.29
N ILE A 7 14.11 -19.90 5.51
CA ILE A 7 13.58 -18.57 5.79
C ILE A 7 12.07 -18.65 6.03
N ALA A 8 11.60 -18.07 7.13
CA ALA A 8 10.18 -17.81 7.32
C ALA A 8 9.81 -16.40 6.85
N VAL A 9 8.71 -16.26 6.11
CA VAL A 9 8.09 -14.98 5.77
C VAL A 9 6.75 -14.89 6.49
N VAL A 10 6.64 -13.99 7.45
CA VAL A 10 5.43 -13.79 8.27
C VAL A 10 4.57 -12.68 7.68
N GLY A 11 3.39 -13.04 7.22
CA GLY A 11 2.45 -12.17 6.52
C GLY A 11 2.38 -12.48 5.02
N ALA A 12 1.23 -12.98 4.55
CA ALA A 12 0.95 -13.31 3.15
C ALA A 12 0.15 -12.22 2.42
N GLY A 13 0.36 -10.94 2.77
CA GLY A 13 -0.01 -9.81 1.92
C GLY A 13 0.92 -9.72 0.71
N ILE A 14 0.66 -8.79 -0.20
CA ILE A 14 1.44 -8.67 -1.46
C ILE A 14 2.95 -8.52 -1.22
N VAL A 15 3.37 -7.80 -0.18
CA VAL A 15 4.79 -7.63 0.17
C VAL A 15 5.42 -8.96 0.57
N GLY A 16 4.73 -9.74 1.42
CA GLY A 16 5.21 -11.07 1.83
C GLY A 16 5.22 -12.08 0.69
N ILE A 17 4.17 -12.11 -0.14
CA ILE A 17 4.08 -12.99 -1.32
C ILE A 17 5.23 -12.69 -2.30
N CYS A 18 5.48 -11.41 -2.64
CA CYS A 18 6.59 -11.02 -3.51
C CYS A 18 7.96 -11.34 -2.87
N SER A 19 8.10 -11.16 -1.55
CA SER A 19 9.33 -11.50 -0.83
C SER A 19 9.61 -13.01 -0.88
N ALA A 20 8.59 -13.83 -0.59
CA ALA A 20 8.67 -15.29 -0.66
C ALA A 20 9.03 -15.77 -2.09
N TYR A 21 8.40 -15.17 -3.10
CA TYR A 21 8.69 -15.47 -4.51
C TYR A 21 10.16 -15.22 -4.86
N PHE A 22 10.71 -14.02 -4.57
CA PHE A 22 12.10 -13.71 -4.92
C PHE A 22 13.12 -14.53 -4.12
N LEU A 23 12.86 -14.78 -2.84
CA LEU A 23 13.72 -15.60 -2.00
C LEU A 23 13.76 -17.05 -2.51
N ASN A 24 12.61 -17.63 -2.81
CA ASN A 24 12.51 -18.98 -3.35
C ASN A 24 13.18 -19.08 -4.73
N LYS A 25 12.93 -18.12 -5.64
CA LYS A 25 13.60 -18.03 -6.94
C LYS A 25 15.14 -17.94 -6.81
N SER A 26 15.63 -17.36 -5.72
CA SER A 26 17.07 -17.32 -5.40
C SER A 26 17.59 -18.61 -4.76
N GLY A 27 16.77 -19.65 -4.59
CA GLY A 27 17.12 -20.97 -4.08
C GLY A 27 17.12 -21.08 -2.56
N PHE A 28 16.52 -20.14 -1.82
CA PHE A 28 16.25 -20.35 -0.39
C PHE A 28 15.11 -21.33 -0.19
N GLN A 29 15.16 -22.11 0.89
CA GLN A 29 13.99 -22.82 1.38
C GLN A 29 13.10 -21.79 2.10
N VAL A 30 11.85 -21.60 1.64
CA VAL A 30 10.98 -20.54 2.16
C VAL A 30 9.64 -21.10 2.64
N THR A 31 9.25 -20.73 3.86
CA THR A 31 7.93 -20.97 4.42
C THR A 31 7.21 -19.62 4.58
N LEU A 32 6.14 -19.41 3.83
CA LEU A 32 5.23 -18.27 3.99
C LEU A 32 4.18 -18.61 5.05
N ILE A 33 3.89 -17.67 5.96
CA ILE A 33 3.03 -17.91 7.11
C ILE A 33 2.05 -16.77 7.27
N ASP A 34 0.75 -17.06 7.35
CA ASP A 34 -0.29 -16.08 7.64
C ASP A 34 -1.49 -16.79 8.28
N LYS A 35 -2.25 -16.05 9.09
CA LYS A 35 -3.51 -16.54 9.67
C LYS A 35 -4.66 -16.57 8.66
N LYS A 36 -4.54 -15.88 7.54
CA LYS A 36 -5.54 -15.75 6.49
C LYS A 36 -4.99 -16.27 5.15
N GLU A 37 -5.91 -16.48 4.20
CA GLU A 37 -5.55 -16.80 2.84
C GLU A 37 -4.64 -15.74 2.21
N PRO A 38 -3.64 -16.14 1.40
CA PRO A 38 -2.72 -15.21 0.76
C PRO A 38 -3.44 -14.13 -0.07
N GLY A 39 -3.05 -12.87 0.13
CA GLY A 39 -3.60 -11.71 -0.57
C GLY A 39 -5.00 -11.24 -0.14
N SER A 40 -5.69 -11.95 0.76
CA SER A 40 -7.10 -11.74 1.09
C SER A 40 -7.39 -10.51 1.98
N MET A 41 -6.37 -9.94 2.63
CA MET A 41 -6.53 -8.82 3.54
C MET A 41 -6.39 -7.46 2.82
N THR A 42 -5.56 -6.54 3.32
CA THR A 42 -5.39 -5.19 2.77
C THR A 42 -5.00 -5.19 1.28
N SER A 43 -4.29 -6.21 0.81
CA SER A 43 -3.91 -6.39 -0.58
C SER A 43 -5.08 -6.71 -1.53
N PHE A 44 -6.25 -7.09 -1.01
CA PHE A 44 -7.47 -7.30 -1.78
C PHE A 44 -8.17 -5.99 -2.14
N GLY A 45 -8.30 -5.08 -1.15
CA GLY A 45 -9.29 -3.99 -1.19
C GLY A 45 -8.80 -2.64 -1.69
N HIS A 46 -7.60 -2.56 -2.28
CA HIS A 46 -7.00 -1.30 -2.73
C HIS A 46 -7.57 -0.77 -4.07
N ALA A 47 -7.08 0.40 -4.49
CA ALA A 47 -7.52 1.08 -5.73
C ALA A 47 -6.95 0.49 -7.03
N CYS A 48 -6.31 -0.66 -6.99
CA CYS A 48 -5.85 -1.47 -8.14
C CYS A 48 -4.85 -0.78 -9.09
N THR A 49 -4.28 0.36 -8.73
CA THR A 49 -3.29 1.07 -9.52
C THR A 49 -1.86 0.65 -9.13
N PHE A 50 -0.97 0.57 -10.12
CA PHE A 50 0.47 0.61 -9.90
C PHE A 50 0.86 2.10 -9.89
N ALA A 51 0.86 2.67 -8.69
CA ALA A 51 0.93 4.10 -8.48
C ALA A 51 2.38 4.59 -8.38
N ASP A 52 3.19 4.40 -9.41
CA ASP A 52 4.59 4.85 -9.47
C ASP A 52 4.71 6.40 -9.31
N TYR A 53 3.58 7.09 -9.48
CA TYR A 53 3.44 8.54 -9.30
C TYR A 53 3.17 8.97 -7.84
N ALA A 54 2.99 8.04 -6.90
CA ALA A 54 2.57 8.34 -5.54
C ALA A 54 3.74 8.69 -4.60
N CYS A 55 4.72 9.46 -5.09
CA CYS A 55 5.88 9.88 -4.32
C CYS A 55 5.60 11.04 -3.34
N VAL A 56 4.43 11.67 -3.39
CA VAL A 56 4.08 12.73 -2.45
C VAL A 56 3.46 12.11 -1.20
N PRO A 57 4.07 12.33 -0.01
CA PRO A 57 3.54 11.77 1.23
C PRO A 57 2.21 12.42 1.64
N VAL A 58 1.50 11.76 2.56
CA VAL A 58 0.31 12.34 3.20
C VAL A 58 0.64 13.48 4.16
N ASN A 59 1.89 13.55 4.62
CA ASN A 59 2.41 14.70 5.37
C ASN A 59 2.40 15.94 4.48
N SER A 60 1.84 17.03 4.97
CA SER A 60 1.77 18.30 4.25
C SER A 60 2.06 19.47 5.17
N PRO A 61 2.84 20.50 4.74
CA PRO A 61 3.05 21.70 5.52
C PRO A 61 1.75 22.48 5.82
N ASP A 62 0.77 22.35 4.94
CA ASP A 62 -0.54 23.02 5.09
C ASP A 62 -1.55 22.22 5.91
N LEU A 63 -1.21 20.99 6.30
CA LEU A 63 -2.12 20.08 7.00
C LEU A 63 -2.68 20.69 8.29
N PHE A 64 -1.88 21.44 9.03
CA PHE A 64 -2.32 22.14 10.25
C PHE A 64 -3.49 23.10 9.99
N LYS A 65 -3.53 23.72 8.80
CA LYS A 65 -4.62 24.63 8.41
C LYS A 65 -5.84 23.87 7.91
N GLU A 66 -5.63 22.68 7.38
CA GLU A 66 -6.67 21.87 6.72
C GLU A 66 -7.38 20.90 7.67
N ILE A 67 -6.70 20.39 8.71
CA ILE A 67 -7.27 19.46 9.70
C ILE A 67 -8.63 19.95 10.26
N PRO A 68 -8.78 21.21 10.74
CA PRO A 68 -10.07 21.65 11.28
C PRO A 68 -11.21 21.55 10.27
N SER A 69 -10.95 21.95 9.02
CA SER A 69 -11.97 21.87 7.96
C SER A 69 -12.26 20.43 7.54
N MET A 70 -11.26 19.55 7.53
CA MET A 70 -11.42 18.12 7.22
C MET A 70 -12.25 17.39 8.28
N LEU A 71 -12.07 17.72 9.55
CA LEU A 71 -12.81 17.10 10.67
C LEU A 71 -14.26 17.58 10.74
N LEU A 72 -14.54 18.80 10.32
CA LEU A 72 -15.90 19.38 10.31
C LEU A 72 -16.76 18.87 9.15
N ARG A 73 -16.15 18.32 8.10
CA ARG A 73 -16.87 17.83 6.92
C ARG A 73 -17.28 16.37 7.11
N SER A 74 -18.58 16.10 7.14
CA SER A 74 -19.12 14.73 7.20
C SER A 74 -18.87 13.92 5.92
N ASP A 75 -18.70 14.60 4.78
CA ASP A 75 -18.42 14.03 3.45
C ASP A 75 -16.93 14.10 3.06
N GLY A 76 -16.05 14.50 3.99
CA GLY A 76 -14.61 14.62 3.75
C GLY A 76 -13.87 13.29 3.66
N PRO A 77 -12.65 13.30 3.06
CA PRO A 77 -11.85 12.09 2.90
C PRO A 77 -11.30 11.51 4.21
N LEU A 78 -11.26 12.30 5.29
CA LEU A 78 -10.69 11.96 6.58
C LEU A 78 -11.76 11.80 7.66
N ALA A 79 -11.69 10.73 8.43
CA ALA A 79 -12.41 10.56 9.69
C ALA A 79 -11.42 10.20 10.82
N VAL A 80 -11.69 10.66 12.04
CA VAL A 80 -10.79 10.48 13.17
C VAL A 80 -11.57 10.03 14.40
N ASP A 81 -11.10 8.99 15.06
CA ASP A 81 -11.55 8.63 16.41
C ASP A 81 -10.73 9.40 17.43
N PHE A 82 -11.39 10.29 18.15
CA PHE A 82 -10.75 11.17 19.10
C PHE A 82 -10.04 10.41 20.25
N PHE A 83 -10.64 9.34 20.76
CA PHE A 83 -10.03 8.55 21.84
C PHE A 83 -8.81 7.78 21.36
N HIS A 84 -8.84 7.28 20.12
CA HIS A 84 -7.69 6.62 19.52
C HIS A 84 -6.51 7.60 19.36
N VAL A 85 -6.77 8.80 18.86
CA VAL A 85 -5.75 9.85 18.68
C VAL A 85 -5.13 10.25 20.03
N LEU A 86 -5.93 10.44 21.07
CA LEU A 86 -5.40 10.74 22.41
C LEU A 86 -4.49 9.63 22.97
N LYS A 87 -4.83 8.37 22.73
CA LYS A 87 -3.99 7.23 23.14
C LYS A 87 -2.68 7.15 22.37
N ASN A 88 -2.66 7.66 21.13
CA ASN A 88 -1.51 7.61 20.23
C ASN A 88 -0.88 8.99 20.00
N ILE A 89 -0.90 9.86 21.00
CA ILE A 89 -0.41 11.25 20.89
C ILE A 89 1.05 11.32 20.42
N ASN A 90 1.89 10.36 20.80
CA ASN A 90 3.29 10.28 20.36
C ASN A 90 3.38 10.06 18.85
N TRP A 91 2.53 9.21 18.27
CA TRP A 91 2.45 9.01 16.83
C TRP A 91 2.04 10.30 16.12
N VAL A 92 0.99 10.95 16.62
CA VAL A 92 0.49 12.23 16.08
C VAL A 92 1.57 13.30 16.11
N THR A 93 2.28 13.43 17.24
CA THR A 93 3.37 14.40 17.36
C THR A 93 4.48 14.14 16.36
N GLN A 94 4.93 12.90 16.21
CA GLN A 94 5.93 12.53 15.20
C GLN A 94 5.43 12.78 13.78
N PHE A 95 4.16 12.49 13.48
CA PHE A 95 3.56 12.75 12.18
C PHE A 95 3.58 14.26 11.86
N LEU A 96 3.19 15.10 12.80
CA LEU A 96 3.21 16.55 12.64
C LEU A 96 4.63 17.12 12.47
N GLN A 97 5.62 16.56 13.17
CA GLN A 97 7.04 16.91 12.99
C GLN A 97 7.55 16.60 11.58
N ASN A 98 6.94 15.63 10.89
CA ASN A 98 7.27 15.30 9.50
C ASN A 98 6.49 16.13 8.46
N CYS A 99 5.61 17.05 8.88
CA CYS A 99 4.85 17.94 7.99
C CYS A 99 5.62 19.23 7.59
N THR A 100 6.91 19.32 7.82
CA THR A 100 7.72 20.46 7.37
C THR A 100 8.13 20.32 5.90
N THR A 101 8.30 21.43 5.18
CA THR A 101 8.75 21.41 3.77
C THR A 101 10.03 20.60 3.57
N LYS A 102 11.00 20.72 4.49
CA LYS A 102 12.27 19.97 4.42
C LYS A 102 12.02 18.46 4.52
N LYS A 103 11.19 18.03 5.47
CA LYS A 103 10.85 16.60 5.67
C LYS A 103 10.02 16.07 4.51
N VAL A 104 9.02 16.81 4.05
CA VAL A 104 8.19 16.43 2.90
C VAL A 104 9.03 16.22 1.64
N ASN A 105 9.98 17.12 1.35
CA ASN A 105 10.91 16.95 0.23
C ASN A 105 11.79 15.71 0.39
N TYR A 106 12.33 15.46 1.59
CA TYR A 106 13.13 14.27 1.88
C TYR A 106 12.33 12.99 1.69
N ILE A 107 11.12 12.92 2.25
CA ILE A 107 10.21 11.77 2.13
C ILE A 107 9.83 11.55 0.67
N SER A 108 9.45 12.62 -0.05
CA SER A 108 9.07 12.55 -1.46
C SER A 108 10.21 12.01 -2.34
N ASN A 109 11.45 12.47 -2.13
CA ASN A 109 12.60 11.98 -2.87
C ASN A 109 12.92 10.51 -2.55
N SER A 110 12.81 10.11 -1.27
CA SER A 110 13.02 8.74 -0.84
C SER A 110 11.98 7.79 -1.46
N LEU A 111 10.69 8.17 -1.41
CA LEU A 111 9.61 7.42 -2.06
C LEU A 111 9.78 7.38 -3.58
N GLY A 112 10.14 8.52 -4.22
CA GLY A 112 10.37 8.59 -5.65
C GLY A 112 11.45 7.62 -6.13
N ASN A 113 12.56 7.53 -5.38
CA ASN A 113 13.63 6.58 -5.67
C ASN A 113 13.18 5.11 -5.54
N LEU A 114 12.34 4.80 -4.56
CA LEU A 114 11.79 3.44 -4.41
C LEU A 114 10.75 3.13 -5.49
N LEU A 115 9.85 4.06 -5.78
CA LEU A 115 8.76 3.91 -6.75
C LEU A 115 9.26 3.79 -8.19
N SER A 116 10.36 4.47 -8.55
CA SER A 116 10.95 4.37 -9.90
C SER A 116 11.41 2.95 -10.25
N ASN A 117 11.57 2.08 -9.26
CA ASN A 117 11.93 0.67 -9.43
C ASN A 117 10.74 -0.29 -9.27
N ALA A 118 9.54 0.21 -8.95
CA ALA A 118 8.40 -0.63 -8.63
C ALA A 118 7.89 -1.42 -9.85
N SER A 119 7.61 -0.73 -10.97
CA SER A 119 7.12 -1.36 -12.19
C SER A 119 8.11 -2.37 -12.76
N ILE A 120 9.39 -2.04 -12.85
CA ILE A 120 10.45 -2.94 -13.34
C ILE A 120 10.54 -4.21 -12.46
N SER A 121 10.34 -4.07 -11.14
CA SER A 121 10.37 -5.21 -10.23
C SER A 121 9.16 -6.12 -10.41
N TYR A 122 8.00 -5.57 -10.73
CA TYR A 122 6.83 -6.37 -11.11
C TYR A 122 6.98 -7.02 -12.47
N ASP A 123 7.60 -6.34 -13.45
CA ASP A 123 7.83 -6.91 -14.78
C ASP A 123 8.70 -8.16 -14.72
N GLU A 124 9.65 -8.24 -13.78
CA GLU A 124 10.42 -9.47 -13.54
C GLU A 124 9.55 -10.62 -13.02
N ILE A 125 8.56 -10.34 -12.15
CA ILE A 125 7.59 -11.35 -11.73
C ILE A 125 6.66 -11.73 -12.88
N PHE A 126 6.13 -10.73 -13.59
CA PHE A 126 5.13 -10.93 -14.65
C PHE A 126 5.69 -11.63 -15.88
N SER A 127 7.01 -11.51 -16.14
CA SER A 127 7.67 -12.27 -17.20
C SER A 127 7.64 -13.79 -16.98
N ASP A 128 7.56 -14.23 -15.72
CA ASP A 128 7.48 -15.63 -15.34
C ASP A 128 6.02 -16.13 -15.24
N LEU A 129 5.05 -15.20 -15.30
CA LEU A 129 3.64 -15.51 -15.04
C LEU A 129 2.74 -15.07 -16.19
N ASN A 130 1.70 -15.85 -16.48
CA ASN A 130 0.67 -15.43 -17.42
C ASN A 130 -0.37 -14.56 -16.68
N VAL A 131 -0.11 -13.24 -16.60
CA VAL A 131 -0.95 -12.23 -15.92
C VAL A 131 -1.29 -11.03 -16.80
N SER A 132 -0.83 -11.00 -18.05
CA SER A 132 -1.00 -9.86 -18.96
C SER A 132 -2.46 -9.48 -19.19
N GLU A 133 -3.38 -10.42 -19.15
CA GLU A 133 -4.82 -10.18 -19.28
C GLU A 133 -5.38 -9.29 -18.16
N TYR A 134 -4.80 -9.38 -16.95
CA TYR A 134 -5.21 -8.60 -15.77
C TYR A 134 -4.51 -7.24 -15.66
N ILE A 135 -3.54 -6.94 -16.52
CA ILE A 135 -2.80 -5.67 -16.52
C ILE A 135 -3.31 -4.79 -17.65
N LYS A 136 -3.64 -3.55 -17.31
CA LYS A 136 -4.12 -2.54 -18.23
C LYS A 136 -3.21 -1.33 -18.19
N ASN A 137 -2.97 -0.73 -19.38
CA ASN A 137 -2.07 0.42 -19.57
C ASN A 137 -2.82 1.74 -19.74
N GLU A 138 -4.15 1.74 -19.53
CA GLU A 138 -4.93 2.96 -19.46
C GLU A 138 -4.53 3.73 -18.21
N GLU A 139 -3.95 4.88 -18.47
CA GLU A 139 -3.29 5.72 -17.47
C GLU A 139 -4.29 6.29 -16.47
N ALA A 140 -3.90 6.37 -15.19
CA ALA A 140 -4.74 6.90 -14.13
C ALA A 140 -5.00 8.41 -14.34
N LEU A 141 -6.28 8.77 -14.27
CA LEU A 141 -6.79 10.14 -14.33
C LEU A 141 -7.12 10.63 -12.92
N TYR A 142 -6.70 11.84 -12.56
CA TYR A 142 -7.04 12.47 -11.30
C TYR A 142 -7.80 13.77 -11.56
N LEU A 143 -9.03 13.87 -11.01
CA LEU A 143 -9.96 14.98 -11.23
C LEU A 143 -9.92 15.97 -10.07
N TYR A 144 -9.95 17.26 -10.39
CA TYR A 144 -10.03 18.36 -9.46
C TYR A 144 -11.43 19.01 -9.53
N GLN A 145 -12.06 19.23 -8.38
CA GLN A 145 -13.41 19.75 -8.33
C GLN A 145 -13.49 21.20 -8.82
N ASN A 146 -12.51 22.02 -8.48
CA ASN A 146 -12.50 23.44 -8.79
C ASN A 146 -11.07 23.94 -9.07
N GLU A 147 -10.96 25.18 -9.55
CA GLU A 147 -9.68 25.80 -9.89
C GLU A 147 -8.73 25.92 -8.69
N ASN A 148 -9.27 26.22 -7.51
CA ASN A 148 -8.47 26.39 -6.30
C ASN A 148 -7.77 25.07 -5.90
N GLU A 149 -8.46 23.93 -5.97
CA GLU A 149 -7.86 22.61 -5.74
C GLU A 149 -6.75 22.30 -6.77
N PHE A 150 -7.00 22.62 -8.04
CA PHE A 150 -6.00 22.45 -9.08
C PHE A 150 -4.77 23.33 -8.87
N LEU A 151 -4.94 24.59 -8.45
CA LEU A 151 -3.86 25.50 -8.13
C LEU A 151 -3.03 24.99 -6.93
N LYS A 152 -3.68 24.54 -5.87
CA LYS A 152 -2.99 23.92 -4.72
C LYS A 152 -2.19 22.68 -5.13
N ALA A 153 -2.72 21.88 -6.04
CA ALA A 153 -2.03 20.69 -6.54
C ALA A 153 -0.74 20.99 -7.32
N LYS A 154 -0.50 22.24 -7.76
CA LYS A 154 0.74 22.61 -8.46
C LYS A 154 2.00 22.29 -7.63
N ILE A 155 1.96 22.53 -6.32
CA ILE A 155 3.11 22.26 -5.42
C ILE A 155 3.42 20.76 -5.39
N THR A 156 2.41 19.93 -5.18
CA THR A 156 2.56 18.47 -5.15
C THR A 156 2.95 17.90 -6.53
N ASN A 157 2.48 18.51 -7.60
CA ASN A 157 2.83 18.12 -8.95
C ASN A 157 4.28 18.47 -9.31
N GLU A 158 4.81 19.59 -8.80
CA GLU A 158 6.24 19.89 -8.94
C GLU A 158 7.11 18.88 -8.18
N LEU A 159 6.69 18.42 -7.00
CA LEU A 159 7.37 17.31 -6.30
C LEU A 159 7.35 16.03 -7.15
N ARG A 160 6.21 15.68 -7.76
CA ARG A 160 6.11 14.53 -8.67
C ARG A 160 7.06 14.65 -9.86
N LYS A 161 7.05 15.80 -10.55
CA LYS A 161 7.94 16.05 -11.69
C LYS A 161 9.42 15.94 -11.33
N ARG A 162 9.84 16.49 -10.18
CA ARG A 162 11.21 16.37 -9.67
C ARG A 162 11.63 14.92 -9.44
N ASN A 163 10.66 14.06 -9.12
CA ASN A 163 10.86 12.61 -8.97
C ASN A 163 10.60 11.82 -10.26
N GLY A 164 10.62 12.48 -11.43
CA GLY A 164 10.52 11.84 -12.74
C GLY A 164 9.10 11.48 -13.18
N VAL A 165 8.07 11.82 -12.42
CA VAL A 165 6.67 11.53 -12.78
C VAL A 165 6.25 12.46 -13.93
N LYS A 166 5.74 11.87 -15.00
CA LYS A 166 5.20 12.60 -16.16
C LYS A 166 3.70 12.86 -15.96
N LEU A 167 3.30 14.10 -16.16
CA LEU A 167 1.92 14.58 -15.94
C LEU A 167 1.42 15.30 -17.18
N LYS A 168 0.19 14.99 -17.62
CA LYS A 168 -0.52 15.73 -18.66
C LYS A 168 -1.81 16.30 -18.08
N THR A 169 -1.98 17.62 -18.15
CA THR A 169 -3.24 18.27 -17.77
C THR A 169 -4.23 18.15 -18.90
N LEU A 170 -5.46 17.81 -18.59
CA LEU A 170 -6.58 17.74 -19.52
C LEU A 170 -7.66 18.72 -19.12
N SER A 171 -8.24 19.36 -20.15
CA SER A 171 -9.46 20.15 -20.01
C SER A 171 -10.68 19.26 -19.72
N LYS A 172 -11.74 19.86 -19.20
CA LYS A 172 -13.03 19.15 -18.98
C LYS A 172 -13.52 18.45 -20.25
N LYS A 173 -13.39 19.08 -21.43
CA LYS A 173 -13.81 18.50 -22.71
C LYS A 173 -13.01 17.25 -23.04
N GLU A 174 -11.66 17.32 -23.00
CA GLU A 174 -10.80 16.16 -23.25
C GLU A 174 -11.09 15.00 -22.31
N ILE A 175 -11.43 15.29 -21.05
CA ILE A 175 -11.79 14.26 -20.06
C ILE A 175 -13.11 13.59 -20.41
N LEU A 176 -14.13 14.36 -20.80
CA LEU A 176 -15.44 13.82 -21.22
C LEU A 176 -15.36 13.05 -22.54
N ASP A 177 -14.44 13.44 -23.44
CA ASP A 177 -14.18 12.68 -24.67
C ASP A 177 -13.51 11.32 -24.35
N LEU A 178 -12.65 11.25 -23.30
CA LEU A 178 -12.01 10.01 -22.83
C LEU A 178 -12.91 9.10 -22.01
N GLU A 179 -13.75 9.70 -21.15
CA GLU A 179 -14.63 9.02 -20.17
C GLU A 179 -16.03 9.63 -20.21
N PRO A 180 -16.80 9.31 -21.25
CA PRO A 180 -18.09 9.97 -21.50
C PRO A 180 -19.18 9.66 -20.46
N SER A 181 -18.97 8.64 -19.62
CA SER A 181 -19.89 8.29 -18.52
C SER A 181 -19.80 9.23 -17.31
N LEU A 182 -18.76 10.08 -17.24
CA LEU A 182 -18.57 10.99 -16.13
C LEU A 182 -19.56 12.18 -16.18
N ALA A 183 -20.13 12.51 -15.02
CA ALA A 183 -20.85 13.77 -14.86
C ALA A 183 -19.85 14.95 -14.91
N PRO A 184 -20.20 16.09 -15.57
CA PRO A 184 -19.30 17.24 -15.76
C PRO A 184 -19.18 18.12 -14.52
N ILE A 185 -18.99 17.52 -13.32
CA ILE A 185 -18.95 18.19 -12.01
C ILE A 185 -17.53 18.54 -11.53
N PHE A 186 -16.54 18.37 -12.38
CA PHE A 186 -15.12 18.69 -12.14
C PHE A 186 -14.67 19.90 -12.97
N TYR A 187 -13.56 20.51 -12.56
CA TYR A 187 -12.97 21.66 -13.25
C TYR A 187 -12.05 21.18 -14.38
N ASN A 188 -11.06 20.36 -14.07
CA ASN A 188 -10.10 19.75 -14.99
C ASN A 188 -9.52 18.47 -14.35
N GLY A 189 -8.52 17.87 -14.98
CA GLY A 189 -7.82 16.71 -14.44
C GLY A 189 -6.39 16.56 -14.95
N GLN A 190 -5.71 15.57 -14.41
CA GLN A 190 -4.36 15.19 -14.78
C GLN A 190 -4.24 13.69 -15.02
N ILE A 191 -3.56 13.32 -16.09
CA ILE A 191 -3.14 11.95 -16.34
C ILE A 191 -1.72 11.76 -15.82
N PHE A 192 -1.49 10.64 -15.13
CA PHE A 192 -0.16 10.18 -14.75
C PHE A 192 0.38 9.26 -15.83
N THR A 193 1.18 9.86 -16.74
CA THR A 193 1.65 9.19 -17.95
C THR A 193 2.54 7.98 -17.64
N GLY A 194 2.22 6.84 -18.27
CA GLY A 194 2.90 5.57 -18.11
C GLY A 194 2.44 4.77 -16.89
N SER A 195 1.44 5.25 -16.13
CA SER A 195 0.85 4.45 -15.06
C SER A 195 0.00 3.31 -15.63
N ARG A 196 -0.09 2.22 -14.88
CA ARG A 196 -0.89 1.05 -15.23
C ARG A 196 -1.75 0.60 -14.04
N HIS A 197 -2.71 -0.27 -14.29
CA HIS A 197 -3.58 -0.79 -13.25
C HIS A 197 -3.91 -2.27 -13.47
N THR A 198 -4.53 -2.91 -12.49
CA THR A 198 -5.02 -4.27 -12.62
C THR A 198 -6.53 -4.32 -12.56
N THR A 199 -7.13 -5.20 -13.37
CA THR A 199 -8.56 -5.51 -13.33
C THR A 199 -8.89 -6.62 -12.33
N ASN A 200 -7.86 -7.34 -11.80
CA ASN A 200 -8.06 -8.42 -10.85
C ASN A 200 -6.84 -8.59 -9.90
N PRO A 201 -6.75 -7.79 -8.83
CA PRO A 201 -5.63 -7.86 -7.88
C PRO A 201 -5.54 -9.20 -7.15
N SER A 202 -6.68 -9.85 -6.90
CA SER A 202 -6.73 -11.16 -6.24
C SER A 202 -6.08 -12.23 -7.10
N MET A 203 -6.35 -12.21 -8.41
CA MET A 203 -5.77 -13.19 -9.33
C MET A 203 -4.26 -12.99 -9.47
N ILE A 204 -3.77 -11.74 -9.52
CA ILE A 204 -2.33 -11.47 -9.54
C ILE A 204 -1.66 -12.01 -8.28
N SER A 205 -2.20 -11.68 -7.09
CA SER A 205 -1.67 -12.20 -5.82
C SER A 205 -1.65 -13.73 -5.80
N LYS A 206 -2.73 -14.35 -6.26
CA LYS A 206 -2.87 -15.81 -6.34
C LYS A 206 -1.83 -16.43 -7.28
N LYS A 207 -1.65 -15.88 -8.48
CA LYS A 207 -0.68 -16.42 -9.46
C LYS A 207 0.76 -16.29 -8.97
N ILE A 208 1.14 -15.20 -8.29
CA ILE A 208 2.46 -15.06 -7.68
C ILE A 208 2.64 -16.11 -6.57
N PHE A 209 1.63 -16.29 -5.71
CA PHE A 209 1.63 -17.29 -4.66
C PHE A 209 1.70 -18.72 -5.21
N GLU A 210 0.91 -19.07 -6.22
CA GLU A 210 0.95 -20.39 -6.87
C GLU A 210 2.32 -20.67 -7.49
N SER A 211 2.93 -19.68 -8.13
CA SER A 211 4.29 -19.82 -8.67
C SER A 211 5.31 -20.08 -7.56
N PHE A 212 5.19 -19.40 -6.43
CA PHE A 212 6.01 -19.66 -5.25
C PHE A 212 5.87 -21.11 -4.74
N ILE A 213 4.63 -21.61 -4.61
CA ILE A 213 4.36 -22.99 -4.17
C ILE A 213 4.90 -24.01 -5.18
N ASN A 214 4.61 -23.81 -6.46
CA ASN A 214 5.04 -24.73 -7.53
C ASN A 214 6.57 -24.80 -7.67
N SER A 215 7.27 -23.76 -7.22
CA SER A 215 8.75 -23.72 -7.18
C SER A 215 9.34 -24.30 -5.88
N GLY A 216 8.55 -25.00 -5.06
CA GLY A 216 9.00 -25.68 -3.84
C GLY A 216 8.90 -24.86 -2.57
N GLY A 217 8.23 -23.71 -2.60
CA GLY A 217 7.87 -22.96 -1.40
C GLY A 217 6.77 -23.66 -0.59
N SER A 218 6.65 -23.36 0.69
CA SER A 218 5.61 -23.90 1.56
C SER A 218 4.78 -22.80 2.20
N PHE A 219 3.52 -23.11 2.50
CA PHE A 219 2.60 -22.19 3.18
C PHE A 219 2.02 -22.86 4.43
N ILE A 220 2.01 -22.12 5.53
CA ILE A 220 1.39 -22.53 6.80
C ILE A 220 0.34 -21.50 7.17
N GLN A 221 -0.92 -21.93 7.21
CA GLN A 221 -2.01 -21.07 7.64
C GLN A 221 -2.14 -21.10 9.18
N CYS A 222 -1.43 -20.19 9.83
CA CYS A 222 -1.49 -20.03 11.29
C CYS A 222 -1.17 -18.60 11.72
N GLU A 223 -1.52 -18.25 12.95
CA GLU A 223 -1.14 -16.99 13.58
C GLU A 223 0.21 -17.17 14.30
N VAL A 224 1.16 -16.29 13.97
CA VAL A 224 2.44 -16.20 14.70
C VAL A 224 2.22 -15.36 15.94
N GLU A 225 2.39 -16.00 17.11
CA GLU A 225 2.14 -15.37 18.42
C GLU A 225 3.41 -14.75 19.01
N GLY A 226 4.59 -15.19 18.59
CA GLY A 226 5.85 -14.70 19.12
C GLY A 226 7.06 -15.05 18.27
N ILE A 227 8.13 -14.28 18.49
CA ILE A 227 9.44 -14.46 17.88
C ILE A 227 10.45 -14.52 19.03
N ILE A 228 11.24 -15.59 19.11
CA ILE A 228 12.34 -15.73 20.07
C ILE A 228 13.62 -15.86 19.27
N SER A 229 14.60 -15.01 19.55
CA SER A 229 15.92 -15.07 18.94
C SER A 229 16.85 -15.88 19.83
N GLU A 230 17.44 -16.92 19.27
CA GLU A 230 18.59 -17.65 19.81
C GLU A 230 19.84 -17.26 18.98
N ASP A 231 21.03 -17.68 19.37
CA ASP A 231 22.29 -17.23 18.74
C ASP A 231 22.32 -17.42 17.21
N THR A 232 21.84 -18.54 16.71
CA THR A 232 21.91 -18.90 15.28
C THR A 232 20.55 -19.14 14.64
N LEU A 233 19.51 -19.37 15.42
CA LEU A 233 18.17 -19.69 14.97
C LEU A 233 17.14 -18.74 15.58
N ILE A 234 16.04 -18.59 14.86
CA ILE A 234 14.89 -17.80 15.30
C ILE A 234 13.72 -18.76 15.44
N THR A 235 13.16 -18.84 16.63
CA THR A 235 11.98 -19.65 16.93
C THR A 235 10.73 -18.81 16.75
N LEU A 236 9.84 -19.23 15.84
CA LEU A 236 8.47 -18.69 15.72
C LEU A 236 7.53 -19.54 16.56
N LYS A 237 6.75 -18.90 17.42
CA LYS A 237 5.70 -19.54 18.21
C LYS A 237 4.34 -19.37 17.56
N TYR A 238 3.61 -20.45 17.45
CA TYR A 238 2.23 -20.55 16.98
C TYR A 238 1.33 -21.15 18.07
N ASN A 239 0.04 -21.05 17.90
CA ASN A 239 -0.92 -21.74 18.78
C ASN A 239 -0.80 -23.28 18.75
N SER A 240 -0.18 -23.85 17.69
CA SER A 240 -0.02 -25.30 17.48
C SER A 240 1.39 -25.84 17.76
N GLY A 241 2.32 -25.00 18.24
CA GLY A 241 3.70 -25.38 18.49
C GLY A 241 4.72 -24.31 18.12
N GLU A 242 5.94 -24.72 17.84
CA GLU A 242 7.02 -23.82 17.44
C GLU A 242 7.87 -24.42 16.31
N HIS A 243 8.45 -23.53 15.48
CA HIS A 243 9.40 -23.91 14.44
C HIS A 243 10.60 -22.97 14.44
N LYS A 244 11.77 -23.51 14.06
CA LYS A 244 13.04 -22.80 14.01
C LYS A 244 13.45 -22.49 12.57
N TYR A 245 13.95 -21.28 12.35
CA TYR A 245 14.40 -20.78 11.06
C TYR A 245 15.72 -20.02 11.22
N GLU A 246 16.56 -20.01 10.18
CA GLU A 246 17.80 -19.23 10.19
C GLU A 246 17.54 -17.73 9.96
N LYS A 247 16.50 -17.38 9.20
CA LYS A 247 16.08 -15.98 9.01
C LYS A 247 14.57 -15.87 9.08
N VAL A 248 14.08 -14.72 9.55
CA VAL A 248 12.65 -14.40 9.59
C VAL A 248 12.41 -13.05 8.95
N ILE A 249 11.47 -13.01 8.00
CA ILE A 249 11.02 -11.78 7.34
C ILE A 249 9.65 -11.40 7.90
N VAL A 250 9.51 -10.20 8.45
CA VAL A 250 8.23 -9.71 9.01
C VAL A 250 7.57 -8.76 8.01
N CYS A 251 6.50 -9.26 7.37
CA CYS A 251 5.66 -8.57 6.39
C CYS A 251 4.18 -8.52 6.82
N ALA A 252 3.90 -8.50 8.12
CA ALA A 252 2.56 -8.65 8.69
C ALA A 252 1.71 -7.35 8.66
N GLY A 253 2.03 -6.40 7.77
CA GLY A 253 1.27 -5.17 7.58
C GLY A 253 1.08 -4.39 8.88
N SER A 254 -0.17 -4.04 9.22
CA SER A 254 -0.50 -3.29 10.45
C SER A 254 -0.25 -4.04 11.75
N TRP A 255 -0.04 -5.35 11.71
CA TRP A 255 0.29 -6.20 12.87
C TRP A 255 1.80 -6.40 13.07
N SER A 256 2.64 -5.84 12.20
CA SER A 256 4.08 -6.05 12.26
C SER A 256 4.69 -5.54 13.57
N ASN A 257 4.20 -4.41 14.11
CA ASN A 257 4.73 -3.87 15.36
C ASN A 257 4.38 -4.73 16.59
N ASP A 258 3.25 -5.44 16.57
CA ASP A 258 2.89 -6.36 17.68
C ASP A 258 3.83 -7.55 17.76
N LEU A 259 4.33 -8.01 16.61
CA LEU A 259 5.35 -9.05 16.54
C LEU A 259 6.75 -8.52 16.89
N SER A 260 7.15 -7.37 16.33
CA SER A 260 8.47 -6.81 16.57
C SER A 260 8.68 -6.37 18.01
N LYS A 261 7.66 -5.86 18.70
CA LYS A 261 7.70 -5.52 20.14
C LYS A 261 8.04 -6.72 21.01
N LYS A 262 7.51 -7.89 20.70
CA LYS A 262 7.79 -9.14 21.46
C LYS A 262 9.25 -9.55 21.34
N PHE A 263 9.92 -9.08 20.31
CA PHE A 263 11.33 -9.30 20.07
C PHE A 263 12.22 -8.17 20.63
N GLY A 264 11.67 -7.00 20.90
CA GLY A 264 12.35 -5.83 21.46
C GLY A 264 12.49 -4.64 20.52
N ASP A 265 12.18 -4.78 19.21
CA ASP A 265 12.07 -3.66 18.29
C ASP A 265 10.66 -3.01 18.40
N ASN A 266 10.61 -1.71 18.53
CA ASN A 266 9.37 -0.96 18.65
C ASN A 266 9.27 0.14 17.61
N PHE A 267 8.22 0.09 16.78
CA PHE A 267 7.98 1.05 15.72
C PHE A 267 6.71 1.86 16.00
N PRO A 268 6.68 3.15 15.69
CA PRO A 268 5.46 3.96 15.79
C PRO A 268 4.52 3.64 14.61
N LEU A 269 4.03 2.40 14.55
CA LEU A 269 3.12 1.92 13.52
C LEU A 269 1.68 2.10 14.00
N ASP A 270 0.86 2.77 13.23
CA ASP A 270 -0.59 2.85 13.39
C ASP A 270 -1.27 2.38 12.09
N THR A 271 -2.57 2.43 12.04
CA THR A 271 -3.34 2.04 10.87
C THR A 271 -4.28 3.14 10.39
N GLU A 272 -4.22 3.40 9.10
CA GLU A 272 -5.25 4.14 8.38
C GLU A 272 -6.25 3.15 7.77
N ARG A 273 -7.49 3.17 8.25
CA ARG A 273 -8.55 2.35 7.68
C ARG A 273 -8.96 2.91 6.32
N GLY A 274 -8.93 2.07 5.31
CA GLY A 274 -9.44 2.36 3.98
C GLY A 274 -10.70 1.57 3.70
N TYR A 275 -11.56 2.12 2.87
CA TYR A 275 -12.85 1.53 2.54
C TYR A 275 -13.02 1.39 1.04
N HIS A 276 -13.81 0.41 0.61
CA HIS A 276 -14.35 0.43 -0.74
C HIS A 276 -15.82 0.02 -0.80
N VAL A 277 -16.45 0.46 -1.87
CA VAL A 277 -17.78 0.05 -2.31
C VAL A 277 -17.64 -0.56 -3.70
N MET A 278 -18.22 -1.73 -3.91
CA MET A 278 -18.28 -2.41 -5.19
C MET A 278 -19.68 -2.26 -5.78
N PHE A 279 -19.76 -1.81 -7.03
CA PHE A 279 -20.99 -1.68 -7.79
C PHE A 279 -21.08 -2.75 -8.87
N ASP A 280 -22.30 -3.20 -9.20
CA ASP A 280 -22.56 -4.20 -10.23
C ASP A 280 -22.56 -3.59 -11.64
N ASN A 281 -21.48 -2.85 -11.96
CA ASN A 281 -21.27 -2.24 -13.26
C ASN A 281 -20.09 -2.87 -14.00
N HIS A 282 -20.24 -3.05 -15.30
CA HIS A 282 -19.16 -3.51 -16.18
C HIS A 282 -19.00 -2.54 -17.35
N GLY A 283 -17.76 -2.19 -17.68
CA GLY A 283 -17.42 -1.34 -18.83
C GLY A 283 -17.90 0.11 -18.75
N LEU A 284 -18.11 0.65 -17.54
CA LEU A 284 -18.60 2.03 -17.36
C LEU A 284 -17.48 3.06 -17.51
N ILE A 285 -16.27 2.73 -17.10
CA ILE A 285 -15.06 3.54 -17.24
C ILE A 285 -13.90 2.68 -17.76
N ASN A 286 -12.94 3.31 -18.43
CA ASN A 286 -11.83 2.61 -19.06
C ASN A 286 -10.55 2.64 -18.23
N ARG A 287 -10.40 3.57 -17.30
CA ARG A 287 -9.20 3.83 -16.53
C ARG A 287 -9.47 4.12 -15.05
N PRO A 288 -8.48 4.03 -14.16
CA PRO A 288 -8.63 4.50 -12.80
C PRO A 288 -8.87 6.00 -12.74
N ILE A 289 -9.91 6.43 -12.01
CA ILE A 289 -10.30 7.83 -11.88
C ILE A 289 -10.25 8.24 -10.41
N GLY A 290 -9.27 9.06 -10.05
CA GLY A 290 -9.15 9.66 -8.72
C GLY A 290 -10.04 10.89 -8.60
N TRP A 291 -10.73 11.05 -7.46
CA TRP A 291 -11.59 12.16 -7.15
C TRP A 291 -11.05 12.94 -5.93
N SER A 292 -10.52 14.13 -6.17
CA SER A 292 -9.83 14.93 -5.13
C SER A 292 -10.73 15.27 -3.95
N GLN A 293 -11.99 15.64 -4.21
CA GLN A 293 -12.93 16.11 -3.20
C GLN A 293 -13.17 15.09 -2.07
N SER A 294 -13.25 13.82 -2.41
CA SER A 294 -13.65 12.75 -1.48
C SER A 294 -12.55 11.70 -1.24
N GLY A 295 -11.40 11.84 -1.89
CA GLY A 295 -10.21 11.03 -1.62
C GLY A 295 -10.38 9.54 -1.95
N PHE A 296 -11.04 9.20 -3.07
CA PHE A 296 -11.15 7.83 -3.55
C PHE A 296 -10.84 7.73 -5.05
N TYR A 297 -10.60 6.50 -5.48
CA TYR A 297 -10.46 6.12 -6.89
C TYR A 297 -11.63 5.24 -7.32
N LEU A 298 -12.11 5.44 -8.53
CA LEU A 298 -12.98 4.53 -9.27
C LEU A 298 -12.14 3.67 -10.17
N VAL A 299 -12.34 2.37 -10.17
CA VAL A 299 -11.61 1.43 -11.03
C VAL A 299 -12.55 0.33 -11.52
N GLN A 300 -12.55 0.07 -12.84
CA GLN A 300 -13.28 -1.04 -13.42
C GLN A 300 -12.51 -2.34 -13.19
N LEU A 301 -13.15 -3.30 -12.54
CA LEU A 301 -12.64 -4.64 -12.31
C LEU A 301 -13.49 -5.66 -13.08
N GLU A 302 -13.01 -6.88 -13.18
CA GLU A 302 -13.77 -8.00 -13.76
C GLU A 302 -15.07 -8.26 -12.99
N GLU A 303 -15.03 -8.14 -11.67
CA GLU A 303 -16.18 -8.40 -10.78
C GLU A 303 -17.16 -7.23 -10.64
N GLY A 304 -16.85 -6.04 -11.18
CA GLY A 304 -17.67 -4.84 -11.05
C GLY A 304 -16.85 -3.55 -11.02
N LEU A 305 -17.48 -2.43 -10.70
CA LEU A 305 -16.80 -1.15 -10.53
C LEU A 305 -16.54 -0.88 -9.05
N ARG A 306 -15.28 -0.67 -8.70
CA ARG A 306 -14.84 -0.39 -7.33
C ARG A 306 -14.60 1.10 -7.11
N ALA A 307 -15.20 1.65 -6.05
CA ALA A 307 -14.84 2.96 -5.50
C ALA A 307 -14.05 2.74 -4.21
N ALA A 308 -12.73 2.96 -4.22
CA ALA A 308 -11.82 2.65 -3.11
C ALA A 308 -11.03 3.86 -2.65
N GLY A 309 -11.03 4.13 -1.34
CA GLY A 309 -10.28 5.27 -0.81
C GLY A 309 -10.60 5.60 0.62
N THR A 310 -10.60 6.88 0.90
CA THR A 310 -10.83 7.51 2.20
C THR A 310 -9.87 7.05 3.32
N VAL A 311 -9.81 7.80 4.39
CA VAL A 311 -8.98 7.49 5.56
C VAL A 311 -9.83 7.60 6.82
N GLU A 312 -9.73 6.59 7.69
CA GLU A 312 -10.21 6.67 9.06
C GLU A 312 -9.11 6.27 10.04
N ILE A 313 -8.81 7.14 10.99
CA ILE A 313 -7.84 6.91 12.06
C ILE A 313 -8.61 6.44 13.29
N ALA A 314 -8.68 5.12 13.50
CA ALA A 314 -9.46 4.50 14.57
C ALA A 314 -8.89 3.16 15.08
N GLY A 315 -7.62 2.84 14.77
CA GLY A 315 -6.92 1.64 15.20
C GLY A 315 -7.48 0.34 14.62
N LEU A 316 -6.98 -0.79 15.10
CA LEU A 316 -7.29 -2.13 14.55
C LEU A 316 -8.62 -2.72 15.02
N HIS A 317 -9.10 -2.38 16.22
CA HIS A 317 -10.14 -3.14 16.93
C HIS A 317 -11.54 -2.54 16.87
N LYS A 318 -11.67 -1.28 16.43
CA LYS A 318 -12.99 -0.62 16.32
C LYS A 318 -13.83 -1.29 15.23
N PRO A 319 -15.15 -1.42 15.37
CA PRO A 319 -16.02 -1.88 14.29
C PRO A 319 -15.93 -1.03 13.02
N GLU A 320 -16.34 -1.59 11.90
CA GLU A 320 -16.45 -0.88 10.62
C GLU A 320 -17.38 0.33 10.72
N ASN A 321 -16.98 1.43 10.12
CA ASN A 321 -17.77 2.66 10.07
C ASN A 321 -18.58 2.74 8.77
N LYS A 322 -19.81 2.26 8.82
CA LYS A 322 -20.72 2.25 7.66
C LYS A 322 -21.00 3.64 7.05
N LYS A 323 -20.78 4.74 7.80
CA LYS A 323 -20.90 6.09 7.25
C LYS A 323 -19.85 6.36 6.17
N ARG A 324 -18.68 5.69 6.23
CA ARG A 324 -17.61 5.83 5.24
C ARG A 324 -18.02 5.21 3.91
N THR A 325 -18.53 3.98 3.91
CA THR A 325 -19.00 3.32 2.69
C THR A 325 -20.20 4.04 2.08
N LYS A 326 -21.14 4.50 2.90
CA LYS A 326 -22.27 5.33 2.44
C LYS A 326 -21.80 6.63 1.77
N MET A 327 -20.83 7.32 2.37
CA MET A 327 -20.27 8.54 1.80
C MET A 327 -19.58 8.26 0.45
N ILE A 328 -18.79 7.18 0.35
CA ILE A 328 -18.14 6.77 -0.91
C ILE A 328 -19.21 6.52 -1.98
N GLU A 329 -20.27 5.78 -1.66
CA GLU A 329 -21.39 5.51 -2.56
C GLU A 329 -22.05 6.80 -3.06
N GLU A 330 -22.43 7.69 -2.15
CA GLU A 330 -23.10 8.96 -2.48
C GLU A 330 -22.23 9.84 -3.40
N GLN A 331 -20.91 9.92 -3.12
CA GLN A 331 -20.01 10.73 -3.93
C GLN A 331 -19.68 10.06 -5.28
N ALA A 332 -19.56 8.74 -5.30
CA ALA A 332 -19.36 7.99 -6.55
C ALA A 332 -20.56 8.16 -7.50
N ARG A 333 -21.80 8.11 -6.97
CA ARG A 333 -23.04 8.33 -7.76
C ARG A 333 -23.14 9.76 -8.32
N LYS A 334 -22.58 10.77 -7.63
CA LYS A 334 -22.50 12.14 -8.20
C LYS A 334 -21.58 12.19 -9.42
N LEU A 335 -20.44 11.49 -9.36
CA LEU A 335 -19.45 11.48 -10.44
C LEU A 335 -19.83 10.55 -11.59
N LEU A 336 -20.49 9.43 -11.27
CA LEU A 336 -21.01 8.43 -12.22
C LEU A 336 -22.51 8.19 -11.95
N PRO A 337 -23.44 8.97 -12.56
CA PRO A 337 -24.88 8.86 -12.29
C PRO A 337 -25.48 7.47 -12.66
N ASN A 338 -24.85 6.74 -13.57
CA ASN A 338 -25.32 5.44 -14.07
C ASN A 338 -24.83 4.24 -13.24
N LEU A 339 -24.38 4.47 -11.98
CA LEU A 339 -24.00 3.38 -11.09
C LEU A 339 -25.23 2.55 -10.70
N LYS A 340 -25.10 1.23 -10.85
CA LYS A 340 -26.07 0.22 -10.42
C LYS A 340 -26.04 0.01 -8.89
N ASP A 341 -26.63 -1.08 -8.44
CA ASP A 341 -26.69 -1.42 -7.03
C ASP A 341 -25.31 -1.72 -6.43
N VAL A 342 -25.19 -1.52 -5.13
CA VAL A 342 -24.03 -1.89 -4.36
C VAL A 342 -24.01 -3.42 -4.18
N LYS A 343 -22.96 -4.04 -4.70
CA LYS A 343 -22.73 -5.48 -4.61
C LYS A 343 -22.10 -5.88 -3.27
N SER A 344 -21.13 -5.11 -2.82
CA SER A 344 -20.43 -5.36 -1.54
C SER A 344 -19.71 -4.11 -1.03
N THR A 345 -19.33 -4.16 0.25
CA THR A 345 -18.45 -3.18 0.91
C THR A 345 -17.31 -3.88 1.60
N TRP A 346 -16.21 -3.17 1.82
CA TRP A 346 -15.03 -3.71 2.46
C TRP A 346 -14.25 -2.62 3.22
N MET A 347 -13.58 -3.04 4.27
CA MET A 347 -12.64 -2.21 5.04
C MET A 347 -11.32 -2.94 5.22
N GLY A 348 -10.20 -2.21 5.14
CA GLY A 348 -8.87 -2.74 5.40
C GLY A 348 -7.96 -1.76 6.13
N PHE A 349 -6.79 -2.26 6.52
CA PHE A 349 -5.86 -1.61 7.44
C PHE A 349 -4.56 -1.27 6.70
N ARG A 350 -4.33 0.00 6.40
CA ARG A 350 -3.08 0.48 5.82
C ARG A 350 -2.05 0.69 6.92
N PRO A 351 -0.91 -0.01 6.89
CA PRO A 351 0.14 0.15 7.91
C PRO A 351 0.85 1.48 7.73
N THR A 352 0.64 2.43 8.62
CA THR A 352 1.12 3.81 8.47
C THR A 352 2.11 4.19 9.54
N LEU A 353 3.28 4.67 9.11
CA LEU A 353 4.32 5.24 9.95
C LEU A 353 4.27 6.77 9.91
N PRO A 354 4.67 7.48 10.96
CA PRO A 354 4.49 8.94 11.04
C PRO A 354 5.33 9.72 10.03
N ASP A 355 6.37 9.11 9.47
CA ASP A 355 7.21 9.67 8.41
C ASP A 355 6.81 9.24 7.00
N SER A 356 5.70 8.52 6.84
CA SER A 356 5.20 8.01 5.54
C SER A 356 6.16 7.09 4.78
N LEU A 357 7.27 6.65 5.36
CA LEU A 357 8.22 5.74 4.73
C LEU A 357 8.04 4.31 5.27
N PRO A 358 8.12 3.27 4.43
CA PRO A 358 8.10 1.89 4.92
C PRO A 358 9.33 1.55 5.76
N VAL A 359 9.26 0.52 6.57
CA VAL A 359 10.41 -0.10 7.24
C VAL A 359 10.89 -1.25 6.36
N ILE A 360 12.12 -1.15 5.84
CA ILE A 360 12.74 -2.17 5.01
C ILE A 360 14.20 -2.33 5.46
N GLY A 361 14.53 -3.51 6.00
CA GLY A 361 15.91 -3.79 6.43
C GLY A 361 16.00 -4.68 7.67
N PRO A 362 17.22 -5.04 8.08
CA PRO A 362 17.46 -5.91 9.22
C PRO A 362 17.17 -5.19 10.55
N SER A 363 16.70 -5.97 11.52
CA SER A 363 16.58 -5.58 12.91
C SER A 363 17.94 -5.17 13.48
N LYS A 364 17.95 -4.23 14.41
CA LYS A 364 19.16 -3.87 15.16
C LYS A 364 19.55 -4.92 16.20
N ILE A 365 18.57 -5.67 16.70
CA ILE A 365 18.79 -6.68 17.75
C ILE A 365 19.35 -7.95 17.15
N ASN A 366 18.79 -8.38 16.01
CA ASN A 366 19.29 -9.55 15.28
C ASN A 366 19.14 -9.35 13.78
N LYS A 367 20.28 -9.29 13.05
CA LYS A 367 20.33 -9.09 11.59
C LYS A 367 19.61 -10.17 10.77
N ASN A 368 19.31 -11.32 11.36
CA ASN A 368 18.57 -12.39 10.73
C ASN A 368 17.04 -12.19 10.78
N ILE A 369 16.56 -11.18 11.51
CA ILE A 369 15.17 -10.69 11.43
C ILE A 369 15.16 -9.47 10.52
N ILE A 370 14.39 -9.53 9.44
CA ILE A 370 14.33 -8.48 8.42
C ILE A 370 12.88 -8.00 8.33
N TYR A 371 12.69 -6.71 8.22
CA TYR A 371 11.38 -6.07 8.14
C TYR A 371 11.04 -5.66 6.71
N GLY A 372 9.75 -5.78 6.34
CA GLY A 372 9.17 -5.30 5.10
C GLY A 372 7.72 -4.89 5.31
N PHE A 373 7.46 -3.75 6.00
CA PHE A 373 6.11 -3.30 6.31
C PHE A 373 6.00 -1.76 6.35
N GLY A 374 4.80 -1.25 6.60
CA GLY A 374 4.59 0.20 6.77
C GLY A 374 4.39 0.95 5.46
N HIS A 375 3.98 0.28 4.39
CA HIS A 375 3.84 0.81 3.03
C HIS A 375 2.60 1.69 2.81
N GLN A 376 1.82 2.01 3.84
CA GLN A 376 0.59 2.82 3.75
C GLN A 376 -0.37 2.32 2.64
N HIS A 377 -0.78 3.26 1.77
CA HIS A 377 -1.67 3.01 0.63
C HIS A 377 -0.94 2.53 -0.65
N ILE A 378 0.40 2.49 -0.64
CA ILE A 378 1.23 2.12 -1.80
C ILE A 378 1.87 0.72 -1.69
N GLY A 379 1.45 -0.08 -0.72
CA GLY A 379 1.99 -1.44 -0.50
C GLY A 379 1.82 -2.36 -1.72
N TRP A 380 0.72 -2.22 -2.46
CA TRP A 380 0.53 -2.92 -3.73
C TRP A 380 1.63 -2.56 -4.73
N THR A 381 1.86 -1.30 -4.97
CA THR A 381 2.88 -0.81 -5.90
C THR A 381 4.30 -1.23 -5.48
N LEU A 382 4.59 -1.16 -4.18
CA LEU A 382 5.93 -1.41 -3.64
C LEU A 382 6.21 -2.87 -3.30
N GLY A 383 5.25 -3.78 -3.46
CA GLY A 383 5.40 -5.19 -3.05
C GLY A 383 6.60 -5.88 -3.69
N ALA A 384 6.71 -5.80 -5.01
CA ALA A 384 7.78 -6.46 -5.76
C ALA A 384 9.17 -5.86 -5.48
N VAL A 385 9.30 -4.54 -5.48
CA VAL A 385 10.59 -3.87 -5.20
C VAL A 385 11.07 -4.14 -3.77
N THR A 386 10.15 -4.18 -2.80
CA THR A 386 10.47 -4.56 -1.41
C THR A 386 10.95 -6.01 -1.35
N GLY A 387 10.29 -6.93 -2.05
CA GLY A 387 10.71 -8.32 -2.13
C GLY A 387 12.13 -8.47 -2.72
N LYS A 388 12.47 -7.71 -3.77
CA LYS A 388 13.84 -7.69 -4.34
C LYS A 388 14.88 -7.15 -3.36
N ILE A 389 14.55 -6.09 -2.62
CA ILE A 389 15.44 -5.52 -1.60
C ILE A 389 15.70 -6.57 -0.50
N ILE A 390 14.65 -7.21 0.02
CA ILE A 390 14.75 -8.26 1.04
C ILE A 390 15.59 -9.43 0.52
N ASN A 391 15.36 -9.85 -0.73
CA ASN A 391 16.16 -10.89 -1.36
C ASN A 391 17.64 -10.51 -1.46
N SER A 392 17.96 -9.27 -1.80
CA SER A 392 19.36 -8.80 -1.83
C SER A 392 19.99 -8.86 -0.44
N ILE A 393 19.29 -8.39 0.59
CA ILE A 393 19.76 -8.45 1.98
C ILE A 393 20.01 -9.91 2.43
N CYS A 394 19.09 -10.83 2.12
CA CYS A 394 19.23 -12.24 2.49
C CYS A 394 20.38 -12.94 1.78
N ASN A 395 20.78 -12.46 0.61
CA ASN A 395 21.97 -12.93 -0.13
C ASN A 395 23.26 -12.17 0.23
N ASP A 396 23.25 -11.35 1.28
CA ASP A 396 24.38 -10.50 1.71
C ASP A 396 24.87 -9.56 0.59
N ARG A 397 23.96 -9.09 -0.27
CA ARG A 397 24.22 -8.16 -1.38
C ARG A 397 23.71 -6.78 -1.03
N VAL A 398 24.42 -5.76 -1.47
CA VAL A 398 23.95 -4.37 -1.39
C VAL A 398 22.80 -4.19 -2.39
N PRO A 399 21.62 -3.74 -1.94
CA PRO A 399 20.52 -3.41 -2.87
C PRO A 399 20.93 -2.28 -3.83
N ASN A 400 20.45 -2.33 -5.08
CA ASN A 400 20.68 -1.28 -6.09
C ASN A 400 19.97 0.04 -5.78
N ILE A 401 19.18 0.07 -4.71
CA ILE A 401 18.42 1.22 -4.24
C ILE A 401 18.98 1.63 -2.89
N ASN A 402 19.16 2.93 -2.64
CA ASN A 402 19.50 3.41 -1.31
C ASN A 402 18.36 3.11 -0.32
N ILE A 403 18.58 2.19 0.61
CA ILE A 403 17.61 1.76 1.62
C ILE A 403 17.77 2.47 2.96
N GLU A 404 18.75 3.36 3.13
CA GLU A 404 18.97 4.10 4.37
C GLU A 404 17.71 4.84 4.88
N PRO A 405 16.92 5.53 4.02
CA PRO A 405 15.69 6.19 4.45
C PRO A 405 14.64 5.23 5.02
N PHE A 406 14.72 3.94 4.67
CA PHE A 406 13.77 2.90 5.08
C PHE A 406 14.28 2.04 6.23
N SER A 407 15.50 2.30 6.70
CA SER A 407 16.14 1.52 7.77
C SER A 407 15.28 1.48 9.04
N PRO A 408 15.12 0.31 9.68
CA PRO A 408 14.52 0.21 11.02
C PRO A 408 15.15 1.13 12.04
N SER A 409 16.44 1.45 11.85
CA SER A 409 17.22 2.27 12.78
C SER A 409 16.80 3.73 12.89
N ARG A 410 15.97 4.24 11.98
CA ARG A 410 15.53 5.64 12.01
C ARG A 410 14.54 5.97 13.13
N PHE A 411 14.00 4.95 13.81
CA PHE A 411 13.03 5.09 14.91
C PHE A 411 13.63 4.89 16.31
N ASN A 412 14.92 4.85 16.44
CA ASN A 412 15.60 4.67 17.74
C ASN A 412 16.44 5.87 18.11
#